data_8bb78e2b5e0897d96e53b65a62b8dd15
#
_entry.id   8bb78e2b5e0897d96e53b65a62b8dd15
#
_cell.length_a   1.000
_cell.length_b   1.000
_cell.length_c   1.000
_cell.angle_alpha   90.00
_cell.angle_beta   90.00
_cell.angle_gamma   90.00
#
_symmetry.space_group_name_H-M   'P 1'
#
loop_
_entity.id
_entity.type
_entity.pdbx_description
1 polymer ?
#
loop_
_entity_poly.entity_id
_entity_poly.type
_entity_poly.pdbx_seq_one_letter_code
_entity_poly.pdbx_strand_id
1 'polypeptide(L)'
;ANNYRGIKCGDMWECPDIFTVAHQDILIMSPERTNDSGYPSHARITTANFDHQNCQLEITGELNYLDYGLDIYAPQTTIDEAGRRIYVGWMRMPVADEANWIGLITYPRVITYQNDAIFTNIHPSVDSLFKKPATEFKATQACKIVTNLKTGDFINIGGYLIKYDDCLCIDRSNVFKSDAALKE
;
A
#
# COMPACT_ATOMS: atom_id res chain seq x y z
N ALA A 1 19.31 6.61 -12.84
CA ALA A 1 19.93 7.03 -11.58
C ALA A 1 19.32 6.22 -10.44
N ASN A 2 20.14 5.36 -9.82
CA ASN A 2 19.66 4.42 -8.80
C ASN A 2 19.59 5.02 -7.39
N ASN A 3 19.65 6.34 -7.27
CA ASN A 3 19.69 7.01 -5.97
C ASN A 3 18.99 8.38 -6.06
N TYR A 4 18.04 8.61 -5.15
CA TYR A 4 17.37 9.89 -4.97
C TYR A 4 17.48 10.30 -3.49
N ARG A 5 18.14 11.45 -3.23
CA ARG A 5 18.36 11.97 -1.86
C ARG A 5 18.93 10.96 -0.87
N GLY A 6 19.85 10.11 -1.33
CA GLY A 6 20.45 9.05 -0.50
C GLY A 6 19.62 7.76 -0.43
N ILE A 7 18.39 7.75 -0.93
CA ILE A 7 17.55 6.55 -0.99
C ILE A 7 17.90 5.78 -2.27
N LYS A 8 18.22 4.50 -2.13
CA LYS A 8 18.43 3.63 -3.28
C LYS A 8 17.09 3.34 -3.94
N CYS A 9 16.92 3.84 -5.17
CA CYS A 9 15.66 3.74 -5.92
C CYS A 9 15.55 2.45 -6.76
N GLY A 10 16.32 1.40 -6.41
CA GLY A 10 16.29 0.14 -7.13
C GLY A 10 17.04 0.15 -8.46
N ASP A 11 17.10 -1.01 -9.10
CA ASP A 11 17.77 -1.20 -10.38
C ASP A 11 16.83 -0.87 -11.55
N MET A 12 15.53 -1.05 -11.37
CA MET A 12 14.50 -0.80 -12.35
C MET A 12 13.26 -0.18 -11.69
N TRP A 13 12.60 0.73 -12.38
CA TRP A 13 11.29 1.28 -11.98
C TRP A 13 10.22 0.63 -12.84
N GLU A 14 9.43 -0.24 -12.24
CA GLU A 14 8.31 -0.89 -12.89
C GLU A 14 7.02 -0.13 -12.65
N CYS A 15 6.08 -0.25 -13.57
CA CYS A 15 4.74 0.31 -13.48
C CYS A 15 4.71 1.79 -13.07
N PRO A 16 5.56 2.69 -13.64
CA PRO A 16 5.49 4.10 -13.31
C PRO A 16 4.15 4.69 -13.78
N ASP A 17 3.52 5.48 -12.91
CA ASP A 17 2.28 6.18 -13.21
C ASP A 17 2.37 7.60 -12.67
N ILE A 18 2.09 8.59 -13.53
CA ILE A 18 2.11 10.02 -13.20
C ILE A 18 0.71 10.58 -13.41
N PHE A 19 0.20 11.24 -12.40
CA PHE A 19 -1.12 11.85 -12.44
C PHE A 19 -1.22 13.04 -11.49
N THR A 20 -2.24 13.88 -11.69
CA THR A 20 -2.46 15.07 -10.87
C THR A 20 -3.63 14.85 -9.90
N VAL A 21 -3.45 15.22 -8.64
CA VAL A 21 -4.49 15.27 -7.60
C VAL A 21 -4.39 16.62 -6.88
N ALA A 22 -5.50 17.37 -6.81
CA ALA A 22 -5.55 18.68 -6.16
C ALA A 22 -4.43 19.64 -6.61
N HIS A 23 -4.16 19.68 -7.92
CA HIS A 23 -3.10 20.47 -8.59
C HIS A 23 -1.65 20.07 -8.27
N GLN A 24 -1.44 18.94 -7.61
CA GLN A 24 -0.12 18.37 -7.36
C GLN A 24 0.11 17.13 -8.23
N ASP A 25 1.20 17.09 -8.98
CA ASP A 25 1.61 15.88 -9.68
C ASP A 25 2.16 14.87 -8.69
N ILE A 26 1.74 13.63 -8.87
CA ILE A 26 2.12 12.50 -8.05
C ILE A 26 2.70 11.42 -8.94
N LEU A 27 3.82 10.86 -8.53
CA LEU A 27 4.44 9.70 -9.14
C LEU A 27 4.23 8.48 -8.24
N ILE A 28 3.73 7.40 -8.82
CA ILE A 28 3.77 6.05 -8.24
C ILE A 28 4.71 5.19 -9.08
N MET A 29 5.46 4.32 -8.45
CA MET A 29 6.33 3.36 -9.13
C MET A 29 6.60 2.15 -8.25
N SER A 30 7.04 1.06 -8.86
CA SER A 30 7.45 -0.17 -8.19
C SER A 30 8.93 -0.42 -8.47
N PRO A 31 9.85 0.15 -7.66
CA PRO A 31 11.27 -0.06 -7.84
C PRO A 31 11.68 -1.47 -7.41
N GLU A 32 12.46 -2.15 -8.24
CA GLU A 32 13.06 -3.44 -7.91
C GLU A 32 14.41 -3.29 -7.22
N ARG A 33 14.70 -4.20 -6.27
CA ARG A 33 16.00 -4.33 -5.59
C ARG A 33 16.46 -3.04 -4.92
N THR A 34 15.59 -2.42 -4.18
CA THR A 34 15.91 -1.21 -3.41
C THR A 34 16.95 -1.47 -2.32
N ASN A 35 17.12 -2.72 -1.87
CA ASN A 35 17.93 -3.13 -0.69
C ASN A 35 17.53 -2.38 0.59
N ASP A 36 16.30 -1.92 0.65
CA ASP A 36 15.80 -1.19 1.79
C ASP A 36 15.33 -2.21 2.84
N SER A 37 16.02 -2.25 3.97
CA SER A 37 15.67 -2.87 5.26
C SER A 37 14.59 -3.98 5.23
N GLY A 38 14.80 -5.02 4.44
CA GLY A 38 13.90 -6.18 4.38
C GLY A 38 12.78 -6.10 3.33
N TYR A 39 12.71 -5.00 2.55
CA TYR A 39 11.74 -4.83 1.46
C TYR A 39 12.47 -4.58 0.15
N PRO A 40 12.96 -5.63 -0.53
CA PRO A 40 13.78 -5.45 -1.73
C PRO A 40 13.02 -4.85 -2.92
N SER A 41 11.69 -4.97 -2.92
CA SER A 41 10.83 -4.44 -3.98
C SER A 41 9.50 -4.04 -3.38
N HIS A 42 9.15 -2.76 -3.42
CA HIS A 42 7.94 -2.23 -2.80
C HIS A 42 7.43 -1.00 -3.54
N ALA A 43 6.11 -0.89 -3.72
CA ALA A 43 5.51 0.28 -4.37
C ALA A 43 5.80 1.57 -3.60
N ARG A 44 6.22 2.60 -4.31
CA ARG A 44 6.55 3.93 -3.77
C ARG A 44 5.63 4.99 -4.34
N ILE A 45 5.46 6.06 -3.58
CA ILE A 45 4.68 7.23 -3.96
C ILE A 45 5.39 8.51 -3.52
N THR A 46 5.34 9.54 -4.37
CA THR A 46 5.95 10.83 -4.07
C THR A 46 5.27 11.96 -4.84
N THR A 47 5.47 13.19 -4.40
CA THR A 47 5.12 14.37 -5.19
C THR A 47 6.18 14.63 -6.26
N ALA A 48 5.75 15.18 -7.39
CA ALA A 48 6.60 15.48 -8.52
C ALA A 48 6.13 16.74 -9.25
N ASN A 49 6.96 17.25 -10.16
CA ASN A 49 6.57 18.17 -11.22
C ASN A 49 6.82 17.49 -12.57
N PHE A 50 5.82 17.46 -13.43
CA PHE A 50 5.96 16.89 -14.76
C PHE A 50 5.79 17.93 -15.84
N ASP A 51 6.87 18.22 -16.57
CA ASP A 51 6.84 19.07 -17.75
C ASP A 51 6.35 18.29 -18.97
N HIS A 52 5.09 18.47 -19.34
CA HIS A 52 4.47 17.82 -20.49
C HIS A 52 5.06 18.23 -21.83
N GLN A 53 5.69 19.41 -21.93
CA GLN A 53 6.27 19.90 -23.19
C GLN A 53 7.61 19.22 -23.49
N ASN A 54 8.43 19.08 -22.47
CA ASN A 54 9.79 18.52 -22.58
C ASN A 54 9.87 17.07 -22.10
N CYS A 55 8.77 16.49 -21.63
CA CYS A 55 8.70 15.14 -21.02
C CYS A 55 9.74 14.95 -19.90
N GLN A 56 9.88 15.97 -19.05
CA GLN A 56 10.81 15.94 -17.93
C GLN A 56 10.07 15.77 -16.61
N LEU A 57 10.58 14.89 -15.78
CA LEU A 57 10.06 14.62 -14.44
C LEU A 57 11.08 15.07 -13.39
N GLU A 58 10.64 15.87 -12.46
CA GLU A 58 11.36 16.24 -11.24
C GLU A 58 10.61 15.70 -10.02
N ILE A 59 11.26 14.85 -9.22
CA ILE A 59 10.72 14.41 -7.93
C ILE A 59 10.92 15.54 -6.92
N THR A 60 9.85 16.00 -6.29
CA THR A 60 9.89 17.15 -5.37
C THR A 60 9.77 16.74 -3.90
N GLY A 61 9.07 15.64 -3.62
CA GLY A 61 8.81 15.14 -2.27
C GLY A 61 9.73 14.02 -1.81
N GLU A 62 9.45 13.51 -0.62
CA GLU A 62 10.07 12.30 -0.09
C GLU A 62 9.49 11.07 -0.80
N LEU A 63 10.33 10.07 -1.03
CA LEU A 63 9.93 8.81 -1.64
C LEU A 63 9.37 7.87 -0.57
N ASN A 64 8.07 7.97 -0.34
CA ASN A 64 7.37 7.20 0.68
C ASN A 64 6.91 5.83 0.17
N TYR A 65 6.61 4.91 1.08
CA TYR A 65 5.90 3.69 0.75
C TYR A 65 4.45 4.02 0.35
N LEU A 66 3.95 3.39 -0.71
CA LEU A 66 2.52 3.49 -1.09
C LEU A 66 1.63 2.83 -0.02
N ASP A 67 2.14 1.79 0.61
CA ASP A 67 1.51 1.05 1.69
C ASP A 67 2.61 0.50 2.63
N TYR A 68 2.35 0.50 3.91
CA TYR A 68 3.30 0.00 4.92
C TYR A 68 3.18 -1.50 5.19
N GLY A 69 2.27 -2.20 4.50
CA GLY A 69 2.24 -3.66 4.45
C GLY A 69 3.35 -4.21 3.53
N LEU A 70 3.63 -5.50 3.63
CA LEU A 70 4.76 -6.14 2.94
C LEU A 70 4.50 -6.48 1.46
N ASP A 71 3.25 -6.44 1.00
CA ASP A 71 2.88 -7.20 -0.18
C ASP A 71 2.51 -6.35 -1.40
N ILE A 72 2.26 -5.06 -1.25
CA ILE A 72 1.75 -4.25 -2.38
C ILE A 72 2.84 -3.96 -3.40
N TYR A 73 2.57 -4.35 -4.64
CA TYR A 73 3.42 -4.14 -5.79
C TYR A 73 2.61 -3.82 -7.05
N ALA A 74 3.26 -3.27 -8.08
CA ALA A 74 2.69 -2.99 -9.40
C ALA A 74 1.30 -2.31 -9.35
N PRO A 75 1.12 -1.21 -8.58
CA PRO A 75 -0.15 -0.50 -8.53
C PRO A 75 -0.45 0.15 -9.89
N GLN A 76 -1.74 0.24 -10.21
CA GLN A 76 -2.24 0.97 -11.35
C GLN A 76 -3.35 1.91 -10.92
N THR A 77 -3.44 3.09 -11.52
CA THR A 77 -4.43 4.09 -11.16
C THR A 77 -5.42 4.39 -12.28
N THR A 78 -6.60 4.85 -11.89
CA THR A 78 -7.61 5.38 -12.80
C THR A 78 -8.43 6.45 -12.09
N ILE A 79 -9.36 7.08 -12.83
CA ILE A 79 -10.34 8.02 -12.26
C ILE A 79 -11.69 7.34 -12.21
N ASP A 80 -12.38 7.42 -11.07
CA ASP A 80 -13.73 6.93 -10.92
C ASP A 80 -14.78 7.92 -11.47
N GLU A 81 -16.04 7.51 -11.46
CA GLU A 81 -17.17 8.32 -11.96
C GLU A 81 -17.35 9.65 -11.19
N ALA A 82 -16.86 9.74 -9.97
CA ALA A 82 -16.87 10.96 -9.16
C ALA A 82 -15.61 11.84 -9.34
N GLY A 83 -14.73 11.50 -10.28
CA GLY A 83 -13.49 12.23 -10.55
C GLY A 83 -12.38 11.99 -9.53
N ARG A 84 -12.49 10.99 -8.67
CA ARG A 84 -11.45 10.66 -7.69
C ARG A 84 -10.38 9.79 -8.31
N ARG A 85 -9.12 10.08 -8.03
CA ARG A 85 -8.01 9.18 -8.39
C ARG A 85 -8.04 7.97 -7.47
N ILE A 86 -8.15 6.79 -8.05
CA ILE A 86 -8.15 5.52 -7.33
C ILE A 86 -7.00 4.64 -7.81
N TYR A 87 -6.54 3.73 -6.96
CA TYR A 87 -5.60 2.69 -7.33
C TYR A 87 -6.01 1.32 -6.84
N VAL A 88 -5.54 0.32 -7.53
CA VAL A 88 -5.46 -1.08 -7.11
C VAL A 88 -4.02 -1.55 -7.26
N GLY A 89 -3.59 -2.48 -6.43
CA GLY A 89 -2.25 -3.05 -6.47
C GLY A 89 -2.30 -4.56 -6.32
N TRP A 90 -1.25 -5.22 -6.76
CA TRP A 90 -1.06 -6.64 -6.53
C TRP A 90 -0.51 -6.86 -5.11
N MET A 91 -1.21 -7.62 -4.30
CA MET A 91 -0.74 -8.12 -3.01
C MET A 91 -0.02 -9.45 -3.26
N ARG A 92 1.31 -9.44 -3.21
CA ARG A 92 2.19 -10.59 -3.43
C ARG A 92 2.25 -11.50 -2.19
N MET A 93 1.11 -11.89 -1.69
CA MET A 93 1.04 -12.71 -0.49
C MET A 93 1.79 -14.03 -0.68
N PRO A 94 2.44 -14.56 0.38
CA PRO A 94 2.97 -15.90 0.36
C PRO A 94 1.88 -16.92 0.01
N VAL A 95 2.27 -18.00 -0.67
CA VAL A 95 1.34 -19.09 -0.96
C VAL A 95 0.91 -19.72 0.36
N ALA A 96 -0.40 -19.79 0.61
CA ALA A 96 -0.91 -20.66 1.65
C ALA A 96 -0.73 -22.11 1.20
N ASP A 97 -0.25 -22.97 2.11
CA ASP A 97 -0.23 -24.41 1.86
C ASP A 97 -1.62 -24.85 1.43
N GLU A 98 -1.72 -25.62 0.32
CA GLU A 98 -2.98 -26.10 -0.28
C GLU A 98 -3.75 -25.10 -1.17
N ALA A 99 -3.33 -23.84 -1.29
CA ALA A 99 -3.93 -22.92 -2.25
C ALA A 99 -3.46 -23.21 -3.69
N ASN A 100 -4.38 -23.15 -4.63
CA ASN A 100 -4.08 -23.25 -6.07
C ASN A 100 -4.00 -21.86 -6.74
N TRP A 101 -3.83 -20.81 -5.96
CA TRP A 101 -3.67 -19.42 -6.41
C TRP A 101 -2.63 -18.70 -5.55
N ILE A 102 -2.06 -17.63 -6.06
CA ILE A 102 -1.07 -16.79 -5.39
C ILE A 102 -1.39 -15.32 -5.65
N GLY A 103 -1.30 -14.53 -4.57
CA GLY A 103 -1.56 -13.10 -4.61
C GLY A 103 -3.04 -12.74 -4.73
N LEU A 104 -3.33 -11.48 -4.46
CA LEU A 104 -4.66 -10.89 -4.52
C LEU A 104 -4.55 -9.50 -5.15
N ILE A 105 -5.64 -8.98 -5.67
CA ILE A 105 -5.76 -7.54 -5.97
C ILE A 105 -6.32 -6.85 -4.72
N THR A 106 -5.75 -5.69 -4.37
CA THR A 106 -6.24 -4.89 -3.25
C THR A 106 -7.66 -4.40 -3.49
N TYR A 107 -8.37 -4.07 -2.42
CA TYR A 107 -9.53 -3.17 -2.58
C TYR A 107 -9.10 -1.85 -3.21
N PRO A 108 -9.95 -1.23 -4.05
CA PRO A 108 -9.65 0.09 -4.58
C PRO A 108 -9.52 1.11 -3.45
N ARG A 109 -8.50 1.95 -3.55
CA ARG A 109 -8.21 3.02 -2.60
C ARG A 109 -8.21 4.36 -3.32
N VAL A 110 -8.73 5.39 -2.66
CA VAL A 110 -8.71 6.78 -3.15
C VAL A 110 -7.41 7.43 -2.72
N ILE A 111 -6.74 8.10 -3.67
CA ILE A 111 -5.58 8.93 -3.40
C ILE A 111 -6.06 10.37 -3.22
N THR A 112 -5.63 11.01 -2.15
CA THR A 112 -5.87 12.43 -1.89
C THR A 112 -4.57 13.14 -1.54
N TYR A 113 -4.49 14.43 -1.86
CA TYR A 113 -3.38 15.29 -1.48
C TYR A 113 -3.94 16.49 -0.70
N GLN A 114 -3.46 16.68 0.50
CA GLN A 114 -3.86 17.81 1.37
C GLN A 114 -2.78 18.08 2.42
N ASN A 115 -2.60 19.35 2.77
CA ASN A 115 -1.59 19.78 3.76
C ASN A 115 -0.19 19.22 3.45
N ASP A 116 0.21 19.28 2.18
CA ASP A 116 1.50 18.79 1.68
C ASP A 116 1.77 17.28 1.91
N ALA A 117 0.71 16.50 2.12
CA ALA A 117 0.79 15.07 2.33
C ALA A 117 -0.15 14.29 1.41
N ILE A 118 0.30 13.10 1.01
CA ILE A 118 -0.47 12.14 0.22
C ILE A 118 -1.12 11.14 1.18
N PHE A 119 -2.43 10.92 0.99
CA PHE A 119 -3.19 9.93 1.76
C PHE A 119 -3.83 8.92 0.83
N THR A 120 -3.92 7.68 1.31
CA THR A 120 -4.62 6.60 0.62
C THR A 120 -5.69 6.01 1.53
N ASN A 121 -6.93 6.02 1.09
CA ASN A 121 -8.07 5.58 1.88
C ASN A 121 -8.89 4.55 1.10
N ILE A 122 -9.51 3.61 1.80
CA ILE A 122 -10.44 2.64 1.18
C ILE A 122 -11.53 3.41 0.43
N HIS A 123 -11.84 2.95 -0.78
CA HIS A 123 -12.88 3.58 -1.60
C HIS A 123 -14.25 3.54 -0.89
N PRO A 124 -15.04 4.64 -0.89
CA PRO A 124 -16.30 4.70 -0.17
C PRO A 124 -17.31 3.61 -0.55
N SER A 125 -17.31 3.14 -1.80
CA SER A 125 -18.19 2.03 -2.22
C SER A 125 -17.84 0.73 -1.49
N VAL A 126 -16.56 0.46 -1.22
CA VAL A 126 -16.15 -0.70 -0.42
C VAL A 126 -16.58 -0.50 1.03
N ASP A 127 -16.30 0.67 1.58
CA ASP A 127 -16.67 1.00 2.97
C ASP A 127 -18.18 0.86 3.20
N SER A 128 -18.97 1.24 2.21
CA SER A 128 -20.45 1.17 2.25
C SER A 128 -21.01 -0.26 2.30
N LEU A 129 -20.22 -1.29 2.01
CA LEU A 129 -20.66 -2.69 2.13
C LEU A 129 -20.78 -3.15 3.58
N PHE A 130 -20.06 -2.51 4.50
CA PHE A 130 -20.04 -2.86 5.91
C PHE A 130 -21.05 -2.04 6.72
N LYS A 131 -22.34 -2.26 6.45
CA LYS A 131 -23.44 -1.43 7.00
C LYS A 131 -24.03 -1.96 8.30
N LYS A 132 -23.83 -3.24 8.62
CA LYS A 132 -24.47 -3.89 9.76
C LYS A 132 -23.44 -4.12 10.85
N PRO A 133 -23.66 -3.60 12.08
CA PRO A 133 -22.85 -3.99 13.22
C PRO A 133 -22.97 -5.50 13.42
N ALA A 134 -21.86 -6.16 13.70
CA ALA A 134 -21.82 -7.55 14.08
C ALA A 134 -21.47 -7.65 15.57
N THR A 135 -22.22 -8.46 16.30
CA THR A 135 -21.94 -8.79 17.72
C THR A 135 -20.99 -9.97 17.84
N GLU A 136 -20.89 -10.77 16.78
CA GLU A 136 -19.99 -11.93 16.68
C GLU A 136 -19.25 -11.91 15.36
N PHE A 137 -17.98 -12.25 15.41
CA PHE A 137 -17.12 -12.37 14.23
C PHE A 137 -17.01 -13.85 13.82
N LYS A 138 -17.33 -14.13 12.56
CA LYS A 138 -17.05 -15.44 11.94
C LYS A 138 -15.88 -15.32 11.00
N ALA A 139 -14.84 -16.12 11.20
CA ALA A 139 -13.58 -16.09 10.43
C ALA A 139 -13.75 -16.28 8.91
N THR A 140 -14.91 -16.72 8.45
CA THR A 140 -15.25 -16.94 7.03
C THR A 140 -15.95 -15.73 6.38
N GLN A 141 -16.17 -14.65 7.11
CA GLN A 141 -16.89 -13.48 6.63
C GLN A 141 -15.96 -12.27 6.53
N ALA A 142 -16.11 -11.50 5.45
CA ALA A 142 -15.49 -10.18 5.37
C ALA A 142 -16.08 -9.26 6.44
N CYS A 143 -15.22 -8.55 7.15
CA CYS A 143 -15.64 -7.62 8.21
C CYS A 143 -14.81 -6.34 8.17
N LYS A 144 -15.36 -5.29 8.75
CA LYS A 144 -14.66 -4.04 9.08
C LYS A 144 -14.62 -3.91 10.60
N ILE A 145 -13.42 -3.76 11.14
CA ILE A 145 -13.20 -3.52 12.57
C ILE A 145 -12.80 -2.06 12.74
N VAL A 146 -13.52 -1.35 13.62
CA VAL A 146 -13.20 0.02 14.01
C VAL A 146 -13.00 0.02 15.52
N THR A 147 -11.81 0.38 15.96
CA THR A 147 -11.45 0.38 17.37
C THR A 147 -10.41 1.45 17.66
N ASN A 148 -10.28 1.80 18.93
CA ASN A 148 -9.22 2.67 19.43
C ASN A 148 -8.22 1.81 20.22
N LEU A 149 -6.97 1.83 19.80
CA LEU A 149 -5.88 1.17 20.50
C LEU A 149 -5.13 2.19 21.35
N LYS A 150 -4.78 1.81 22.56
CA LYS A 150 -3.87 2.53 23.46
C LYS A 150 -2.51 1.82 23.45
N THR A 151 -1.48 2.51 23.89
CA THR A 151 -0.15 1.92 24.07
C THR A 151 -0.24 0.63 24.90
N GLY A 152 0.32 -0.45 24.36
CA GLY A 152 0.27 -1.79 24.93
C GLY A 152 -0.93 -2.65 24.52
N ASP A 153 -1.92 -2.07 23.81
CA ASP A 153 -3.06 -2.84 23.29
C ASP A 153 -2.66 -3.69 22.09
N PHE A 154 -3.35 -4.82 21.96
CA PHE A 154 -3.23 -5.68 20.78
C PHE A 154 -4.55 -6.33 20.37
N ILE A 155 -4.66 -6.68 19.10
CA ILE A 155 -5.77 -7.46 18.54
C ILE A 155 -5.18 -8.61 17.74
N ASN A 156 -5.71 -9.82 17.89
CA ASN A 156 -5.37 -10.98 17.07
C ASN A 156 -6.54 -11.30 16.13
N ILE A 157 -6.26 -11.27 14.82
CA ILE A 157 -7.26 -11.57 13.79
C ILE A 157 -6.71 -12.69 12.90
N GLY A 158 -7.14 -13.92 13.13
CA GLY A 158 -6.73 -15.07 12.31
C GLY A 158 -5.21 -15.32 12.31
N GLY A 159 -4.52 -15.00 13.40
CA GLY A 159 -3.06 -15.10 13.50
C GLY A 159 -2.29 -13.81 13.21
N TYR A 160 -2.90 -12.83 12.55
CA TYR A 160 -2.33 -11.49 12.44
C TYR A 160 -2.42 -10.78 13.79
N LEU A 161 -1.30 -10.39 14.33
CA LEU A 161 -1.23 -9.65 15.59
C LEU A 161 -1.01 -8.16 15.30
N ILE A 162 -2.03 -7.35 15.58
CA ILE A 162 -2.00 -5.89 15.43
C ILE A 162 -1.70 -5.31 16.80
N LYS A 163 -0.57 -4.65 16.96
CA LYS A 163 -0.10 -4.04 18.21
C LYS A 163 0.03 -2.54 18.05
N TYR A 164 -0.20 -1.82 19.11
CA TYR A 164 0.10 -0.41 19.19
C TYR A 164 0.96 -0.12 20.42
N ASP A 165 2.19 0.33 20.16
CA ASP A 165 3.11 0.85 21.18
C ASP A 165 3.49 2.28 20.77
N ASP A 166 4.72 2.51 20.29
CA ASP A 166 5.13 3.80 19.73
C ASP A 166 4.58 3.98 18.30
N CYS A 167 4.28 2.88 17.61
CA CYS A 167 3.67 2.85 16.29
C CYS A 167 2.71 1.66 16.14
N LEU A 168 1.90 1.69 15.09
CA LEU A 168 1.07 0.55 14.71
C LEU A 168 1.95 -0.50 14.01
N CYS A 169 2.00 -1.70 14.58
CA CYS A 169 2.72 -2.84 14.02
C CYS A 169 1.74 -3.97 13.68
N ILE A 170 1.89 -4.56 12.51
CA ILE A 170 1.14 -5.75 12.08
C ILE A 170 2.14 -6.90 11.93
N ASP A 171 2.09 -7.83 12.87
CA ASP A 171 2.92 -9.03 12.89
C ASP A 171 2.13 -10.21 12.31
N ARG A 172 2.64 -10.79 11.22
CA ARG A 172 2.04 -11.94 10.52
C ARG A 172 2.85 -13.23 10.64
N SER A 173 3.86 -13.27 11.49
CA SER A 173 4.76 -14.42 11.65
C SER A 173 4.03 -15.72 12.03
N ASN A 174 2.86 -15.63 12.66
CA ASN A 174 2.03 -16.77 13.00
C ASN A 174 1.11 -17.24 11.86
N VAL A 175 0.99 -16.46 10.77
CA VAL A 175 0.13 -16.79 9.62
C VAL A 175 0.91 -17.48 8.54
N PHE A 176 2.13 -17.04 8.28
CA PHE A 176 3.00 -17.56 7.23
C PHE A 176 4.23 -18.23 7.85
N LYS A 177 4.37 -19.53 7.57
CA LYS A 177 5.43 -20.36 8.18
C LYS A 177 6.76 -20.36 7.43
N SER A 178 6.81 -19.80 6.22
CA SER A 178 8.03 -19.80 5.41
C SER A 178 8.63 -18.42 5.26
N ASP A 179 9.93 -18.30 5.58
CA ASP A 179 10.75 -17.11 5.27
C ASP A 179 10.88 -16.84 3.76
N ALA A 180 10.48 -17.79 2.91
CA ALA A 180 10.58 -17.67 1.46
C ALA A 180 9.75 -16.49 0.90
N ALA A 181 8.71 -16.08 1.61
CA ALA A 181 7.85 -14.97 1.26
C ALA A 181 8.45 -13.59 1.58
N LEU A 182 9.57 -13.55 2.27
CA LEU A 182 10.27 -12.33 2.65
C LEU A 182 11.56 -12.11 1.83
N LYS A 183 11.84 -13.00 0.86
CA LYS A 183 13.14 -13.07 0.16
C LYS A 183 13.06 -12.82 -1.34
N GLU A 184 12.04 -12.14 -1.84
CA GLU A 184 12.11 -11.67 -3.23
C GLU A 184 12.80 -10.32 -3.35
#